data_381c77a7bb88f7e2f3aba697b9c6dc89
#
_entry.id   381c77a7bb88f7e2f3aba697b9c6dc89
#
_cell.length_a   1.000
_cell.length_b   1.000
_cell.length_c   1.000
_cell.angle_alpha   90.00
_cell.angle_beta   90.00
_cell.angle_gamma   90.00
#
_symmetry.space_group_name_H-M   'P 1'
#
loop_
_entity.id
_entity.type
_entity.pdbx_description
1 polymer ?
#
loop_
_entity_poly.entity_id
_entity_poly.type
_entity_poly.pdbx_seq_one_letter_code
_entity_poly.pdbx_strand_id
1 'polypeptide(L)'
;MTPQRWDMVAPFVTAGETVHHIDVLHAVLEHEGCQGRAETMGVDYFGETVERLQAELSALDPAAIAQLNRQTVQALLPPGGSRNGLDCALWDLQAKQTTGGISALTGITLAPLNTLFTLSLDDPDAMARRAHEVPDLKRLKLKLNAQAPLDCLQAIREARPDAQLVIDANGSWTPELMMAVGDGLARFEVALLEQPLPRGQDAALENLRYPVSLCADESCQSIAELEAMADRYDTINIKLDKCGGLTDALAIREWCQRNKKLIMVGNMLGSSLAMAPALVVAQ
;
A
#
# COMPACT_ATOMS: atom_id res chain seq x y z
N MET A 1 21.65 4.37 8.45
CA MET A 1 20.62 3.33 8.33
C MET A 1 20.60 2.51 9.60
N THR A 2 19.46 2.41 10.29
CA THR A 2 19.38 1.76 11.60
C THR A 2 18.16 0.85 11.63
N PRO A 3 18.33 -0.47 11.83
CA PRO A 3 17.22 -1.38 12.06
C PRO A 3 16.47 -1.02 13.34
N GLN A 4 15.16 -1.13 13.29
CA GLN A 4 14.28 -0.92 14.45
C GLN A 4 13.18 -1.99 14.43
N ARG A 5 12.63 -2.30 15.60
CA ARG A 5 11.52 -3.24 15.76
C ARG A 5 10.37 -2.55 16.47
N TRP A 6 9.16 -2.74 15.93
CA TRP A 6 7.92 -2.28 16.54
C TRP A 6 7.03 -3.46 16.86
N ASP A 7 6.60 -3.56 18.12
CA ASP A 7 5.58 -4.53 18.52
C ASP A 7 4.20 -4.07 18.07
N MET A 8 3.39 -5.02 17.58
CA MET A 8 2.01 -4.75 17.22
C MET A 8 1.14 -4.65 18.47
N VAL A 9 0.19 -3.71 18.49
CA VAL A 9 -0.80 -3.59 19.59
C VAL A 9 -1.68 -4.84 19.69
N ALA A 10 -1.99 -5.46 18.56
CA ALA A 10 -2.66 -6.74 18.44
C ALA A 10 -2.09 -7.47 17.21
N PRO A 11 -2.15 -8.83 17.17
CA PRO A 11 -1.72 -9.58 16.00
C PRO A 11 -2.46 -9.13 14.74
N PHE A 12 -1.72 -8.94 13.66
CA PHE A 12 -2.28 -8.63 12.35
C PHE A 12 -2.30 -9.90 11.50
N VAL A 13 -3.50 -10.34 11.12
CA VAL A 13 -3.73 -11.61 10.41
C VAL A 13 -4.19 -11.35 8.99
N THR A 14 -3.48 -11.93 8.03
CA THR A 14 -3.84 -11.95 6.61
C THR A 14 -4.12 -13.39 6.16
N ALA A 15 -4.41 -13.58 4.88
CA ALA A 15 -4.59 -14.94 4.31
C ALA A 15 -3.30 -15.79 4.36
N GLY A 16 -2.12 -15.15 4.46
CA GLY A 16 -0.81 -15.81 4.39
C GLY A 16 -0.05 -15.90 5.72
N GLU A 17 -0.29 -14.98 6.68
CA GLU A 17 0.56 -14.87 7.86
C GLU A 17 -0.11 -14.20 9.06
N THR A 18 0.53 -14.36 10.22
CA THR A 18 0.19 -13.63 11.46
C THR A 18 1.42 -12.86 11.93
N VAL A 19 1.31 -11.52 11.99
CA VAL A 19 2.39 -10.61 12.35
C VAL A 19 2.20 -10.12 13.79
N HIS A 20 3.20 -10.32 14.64
CA HIS A 20 3.24 -9.86 16.03
C HIS A 20 4.15 -8.65 16.24
N HIS A 21 5.15 -8.49 15.40
CA HIS A 21 6.08 -7.36 15.36
C HIS A 21 6.52 -7.12 13.93
N ILE A 22 7.02 -5.94 13.65
CA ILE A 22 7.62 -5.58 12.37
C ILE A 22 9.06 -5.12 12.57
N ASP A 23 9.93 -5.54 11.69
CA ASP A 23 11.29 -5.01 11.56
C ASP A 23 11.29 -3.97 10.43
N VAL A 24 11.88 -2.82 10.68
CA VAL A 24 11.94 -1.69 9.74
C VAL A 24 13.36 -1.13 9.68
N LEU A 25 13.68 -0.49 8.59
CA LEU A 25 14.93 0.23 8.42
C LEU A 25 14.65 1.73 8.47
N HIS A 26 15.21 2.40 9.48
CA HIS A 26 15.17 3.85 9.60
C HIS A 26 16.33 4.47 8.83
N ALA A 27 16.02 5.27 7.82
CA ALA A 27 16.97 6.00 7.00
C ALA A 27 17.11 7.45 7.48
N VAL A 28 18.34 7.94 7.63
CA VAL A 28 18.65 9.35 7.89
C VAL A 28 19.70 9.81 6.90
N LEU A 29 19.41 10.89 6.19
CA LEU A 29 20.33 11.64 5.35
C LEU A 29 20.60 12.99 6.01
N GLU A 30 21.85 13.43 5.97
CA GLU A 30 22.23 14.73 6.53
C GLU A 30 22.94 15.57 5.47
N HIS A 31 22.51 16.81 5.33
CA HIS A 31 23.13 17.79 4.43
C HIS A 31 22.98 19.20 5.00
N GLU A 32 24.09 19.93 5.13
CA GLU A 32 24.13 21.31 5.63
C GLU A 32 23.40 21.52 6.98
N GLY A 33 23.58 20.55 7.90
CA GLY A 33 22.97 20.59 9.25
C GLY A 33 21.46 20.27 9.28
N CYS A 34 20.87 19.91 8.16
CA CYS A 34 19.48 19.47 8.05
C CYS A 34 19.42 17.95 7.89
N GLN A 35 18.43 17.31 8.51
CA GLN A 35 18.23 15.86 8.42
C GLN A 35 16.92 15.51 7.72
N GLY A 36 17.01 14.68 6.68
CA GLY A 36 15.90 13.97 6.06
C GLY A 36 15.76 12.58 6.64
N ARG A 37 14.53 12.15 6.92
CA ARG A 37 14.23 10.88 7.57
C ARG A 37 13.19 10.09 6.77
N ALA A 38 13.35 8.76 6.75
CA ALA A 38 12.36 7.84 6.24
C ALA A 38 12.39 6.53 7.01
N GLU A 39 11.33 5.76 6.88
CA GLU A 39 11.22 4.40 7.37
C GLU A 39 10.71 3.51 6.23
N THR A 40 11.26 2.31 6.12
CA THR A 40 10.88 1.30 5.13
C THR A 40 10.97 -0.09 5.73
N MET A 41 10.06 -0.99 5.39
CA MET A 41 10.20 -2.41 5.73
C MET A 41 10.52 -3.26 4.50
N GLY A 42 10.32 -2.71 3.30
CA GLY A 42 10.41 -3.45 2.06
C GLY A 42 9.16 -4.27 1.75
N VAL A 43 9.28 -5.14 0.77
CA VAL A 43 8.21 -6.00 0.28
C VAL A 43 8.57 -7.45 0.58
N ASP A 44 7.97 -8.01 1.61
CA ASP A 44 8.26 -9.33 2.17
C ASP A 44 8.06 -10.47 1.16
N TYR A 45 6.99 -10.44 0.37
CA TYR A 45 6.74 -11.44 -0.68
C TYR A 45 7.72 -11.37 -1.88
N PHE A 46 8.63 -10.37 -1.91
CA PHE A 46 9.81 -10.33 -2.78
C PHE A 46 11.11 -10.69 -2.05
N GLY A 47 11.00 -11.13 -0.79
CA GLY A 47 12.13 -11.49 0.04
C GLY A 47 12.98 -10.28 0.45
N GLU A 48 12.41 -9.09 0.47
CA GLU A 48 13.03 -7.91 1.06
C GLU A 48 12.89 -7.99 2.58
N THR A 49 14.01 -8.22 3.26
CA THR A 49 14.12 -8.14 4.71
C THR A 49 14.95 -6.94 5.11
N VAL A 50 14.83 -6.49 6.36
CA VAL A 50 15.61 -5.34 6.86
C VAL A 50 17.12 -5.57 6.71
N GLU A 51 17.60 -6.82 6.92
CA GLU A 51 19.00 -7.18 6.73
C GLU A 51 19.42 -7.06 5.27
N ARG A 52 18.57 -7.50 4.34
CA ARG A 52 18.82 -7.35 2.90
C ARG A 52 18.85 -5.88 2.49
N LEU A 53 17.86 -5.10 2.89
CA LEU A 53 17.82 -3.66 2.61
C LEU A 53 19.07 -2.97 3.17
N GLN A 54 19.46 -3.29 4.41
CA GLN A 54 20.66 -2.73 5.03
C GLN A 54 21.93 -3.12 4.26
N ALA A 55 22.04 -4.37 3.83
CA ALA A 55 23.18 -4.84 3.04
C ALA A 55 23.29 -4.15 1.69
N GLU A 56 22.17 -4.01 0.97
CA GLU A 56 22.09 -3.30 -0.31
C GLU A 56 22.53 -1.83 -0.17
N LEU A 57 22.02 -1.14 0.83
CA LEU A 57 22.35 0.27 1.08
C LEU A 57 23.78 0.47 1.58
N SER A 58 24.32 -0.48 2.35
CA SER A 58 25.71 -0.44 2.83
C SER A 58 26.73 -0.74 1.71
N ALA A 59 26.31 -1.40 0.65
CA ALA A 59 27.15 -1.70 -0.51
C ALA A 59 27.23 -0.55 -1.53
N LEU A 60 26.48 0.55 -1.34
CA LEU A 60 26.51 1.69 -2.25
C LEU A 60 27.88 2.40 -2.19
N ASP A 61 28.37 2.81 -3.36
CA ASP A 61 29.60 3.58 -3.48
C ASP A 61 29.46 4.93 -2.72
N PRO A 62 30.37 5.26 -1.79
CA PRO A 62 30.37 6.56 -1.13
C PRO A 62 30.35 7.76 -2.09
N ALA A 63 30.96 7.64 -3.28
CA ALA A 63 30.93 8.68 -4.30
C ALA A 63 29.53 8.86 -4.90
N ALA A 64 28.75 7.77 -5.06
CA ALA A 64 27.37 7.83 -5.49
C ALA A 64 26.47 8.45 -4.40
N ILE A 65 26.72 8.09 -3.14
CA ILE A 65 26.00 8.67 -1.98
C ILE A 65 26.23 10.18 -1.89
N ALA A 66 27.44 10.65 -2.13
CA ALA A 66 27.79 12.08 -2.10
C ALA A 66 27.06 12.90 -3.18
N GLN A 67 26.60 12.27 -4.26
CA GLN A 67 25.86 12.89 -5.36
C GLN A 67 24.37 12.55 -5.34
N LEU A 68 23.89 11.98 -4.23
CA LEU A 68 22.53 11.48 -4.12
C LEU A 68 21.51 12.62 -4.19
N ASN A 69 20.53 12.45 -5.06
CA ASN A 69 19.35 13.31 -5.19
C ASN A 69 18.18 12.49 -5.70
N ARG A 70 16.97 13.07 -5.76
CA ARG A 70 15.74 12.38 -6.19
C ARG A 70 15.79 11.78 -7.59
N GLN A 71 16.66 12.27 -8.47
CA GLN A 71 16.83 11.73 -9.83
C GLN A 71 17.86 10.61 -9.85
N THR A 72 19.02 10.83 -9.19
CA THR A 72 20.10 9.84 -9.18
C THR A 72 19.73 8.58 -8.42
N VAL A 73 18.93 8.67 -7.34
CA VAL A 73 18.45 7.49 -6.59
C VAL A 73 17.59 6.55 -7.44
N GLN A 74 16.81 7.09 -8.40
CA GLN A 74 15.99 6.28 -9.30
C GLN A 74 16.85 5.42 -10.26
N ALA A 75 18.02 5.89 -10.65
CA ALA A 75 18.96 5.15 -11.48
C ALA A 75 19.87 4.22 -10.65
N LEU A 76 20.08 4.54 -9.38
CA LEU A 76 21.00 3.81 -8.50
C LEU A 76 20.39 2.51 -7.96
N LEU A 77 19.09 2.49 -7.67
CA LEU A 77 18.38 1.38 -7.07
C LEU A 77 17.09 1.03 -7.84
N PRO A 78 16.75 -0.25 -7.96
CA PRO A 78 15.45 -0.66 -8.50
C PRO A 78 14.29 -0.23 -7.57
N PRO A 79 13.02 -0.27 -8.04
CA PRO A 79 11.86 -0.17 -7.15
C PRO A 79 11.96 -1.16 -6.00
N GLY A 80 11.51 -0.76 -4.81
CA GLY A 80 11.56 -1.57 -3.60
C GLY A 80 11.94 -0.76 -2.37
N GLY A 81 12.06 -1.44 -1.23
CA GLY A 81 12.27 -0.84 0.08
C GLY A 81 13.56 -0.03 0.21
N SER A 82 14.67 -0.50 -0.37
CA SER A 82 15.96 0.23 -0.32
C SER A 82 15.85 1.60 -0.98
N ARG A 83 15.24 1.66 -2.17
CA ARG A 83 15.00 2.93 -2.86
C ARG A 83 13.98 3.79 -2.12
N ASN A 84 12.90 3.20 -1.61
CA ASN A 84 11.90 3.92 -0.82
C ASN A 84 12.52 4.65 0.37
N GLY A 85 13.38 3.99 1.14
CA GLY A 85 14.07 4.59 2.27
C GLY A 85 14.91 5.81 1.88
N LEU A 86 15.68 5.73 0.79
CA LEU A 86 16.51 6.87 0.33
C LEU A 86 15.67 7.98 -0.32
N ASP A 87 14.74 7.63 -1.20
CA ASP A 87 13.91 8.61 -1.92
C ASP A 87 13.06 9.43 -0.94
N CYS A 88 12.38 8.78 0.00
CA CYS A 88 11.57 9.48 1.00
C CYS A 88 12.43 10.33 1.95
N ALA A 89 13.63 9.88 2.34
CA ALA A 89 14.54 10.69 3.12
C ALA A 89 15.05 11.93 2.36
N LEU A 90 15.27 11.82 1.05
CA LEU A 90 15.63 12.96 0.19
C LEU A 90 14.47 13.96 0.07
N TRP A 91 13.25 13.47 -0.07
CA TRP A 91 12.05 14.33 -0.08
C TRP A 91 11.88 15.07 1.24
N ASP A 92 12.04 14.41 2.38
CA ASP A 92 11.95 15.02 3.71
C ASP A 92 13.06 16.06 3.92
N LEU A 93 14.30 15.74 3.51
CA LEU A 93 15.43 16.66 3.57
C LEU A 93 15.13 17.94 2.77
N GLN A 94 14.76 17.80 1.51
CA GLN A 94 14.46 18.95 0.65
C GLN A 94 13.25 19.73 1.12
N ALA A 95 12.20 19.06 1.63
CA ALA A 95 11.04 19.74 2.19
C ALA A 95 11.41 20.62 3.38
N LYS A 96 12.32 20.17 4.26
CA LYS A 96 12.82 20.95 5.39
C LYS A 96 13.71 22.13 4.98
N GLN A 97 14.40 22.02 3.87
CA GLN A 97 15.24 23.09 3.30
C GLN A 97 14.45 24.08 2.43
N THR A 98 13.20 23.75 2.08
CA THR A 98 12.37 24.57 1.20
C THR A 98 11.32 25.35 1.98
N THR A 99 11.24 26.68 1.76
CA THR A 99 10.15 27.50 2.30
C THR A 99 8.82 27.01 1.74
N GLY A 100 7.87 26.66 2.63
CA GLY A 100 6.59 26.06 2.26
C GLY A 100 6.61 24.52 2.21
N GLY A 101 7.77 23.90 2.46
CA GLY A 101 7.91 22.47 2.68
C GLY A 101 7.48 21.60 1.50
N ILE A 102 6.91 20.44 1.82
CA ILE A 102 6.47 19.44 0.83
C ILE A 102 5.41 19.99 -0.14
N SER A 103 4.53 20.89 0.33
CA SER A 103 3.49 21.50 -0.51
C SER A 103 4.09 22.40 -1.59
N ALA A 104 5.17 23.13 -1.27
CA ALA A 104 5.87 23.95 -2.26
C ALA A 104 6.61 23.09 -3.30
N LEU A 105 7.18 21.94 -2.88
CA LEU A 105 7.90 21.02 -3.77
C LEU A 105 6.98 20.27 -4.73
N THR A 106 5.77 19.91 -4.29
CA THR A 106 4.85 19.06 -5.04
C THR A 106 3.69 19.81 -5.69
N GLY A 107 3.42 21.05 -5.25
CA GLY A 107 2.19 21.76 -5.60
C GLY A 107 0.93 21.19 -4.94
N ILE A 108 1.06 20.21 -4.04
CA ILE A 108 -0.05 19.52 -3.39
C ILE A 108 -0.34 20.17 -2.05
N THR A 109 -1.59 20.56 -1.82
CA THR A 109 -2.06 21.07 -0.53
C THR A 109 -2.53 19.93 0.34
N LEU A 110 -1.96 19.78 1.54
CA LEU A 110 -2.35 18.75 2.47
C LEU A 110 -3.67 19.09 3.17
N ALA A 111 -4.58 18.14 3.19
CA ALA A 111 -5.89 18.22 3.83
C ALA A 111 -6.18 16.94 4.63
N PRO A 112 -7.15 16.95 5.55
CA PRO A 112 -7.61 15.73 6.23
C PRO A 112 -8.07 14.68 5.23
N LEU A 113 -7.66 13.42 5.46
CA LEU A 113 -7.99 12.28 4.62
C LEU A 113 -8.87 11.28 5.38
N ASN A 114 -9.68 10.55 4.61
CA ASN A 114 -10.39 9.40 5.14
C ASN A 114 -9.54 8.14 4.93
N THR A 115 -9.34 7.39 6.02
CA THR A 115 -8.62 6.11 5.98
C THR A 115 -9.57 4.92 5.93
N LEU A 116 -9.06 3.78 5.47
CA LEU A 116 -9.69 2.47 5.62
C LEU A 116 -9.17 1.83 6.90
N PHE A 117 -10.06 1.36 7.77
CA PHE A 117 -9.68 0.56 8.92
C PHE A 117 -9.70 -0.92 8.55
N THR A 118 -8.57 -1.59 8.73
CA THR A 118 -8.43 -2.99 8.34
C THR A 118 -8.91 -3.92 9.46
N LEU A 119 -9.85 -4.79 9.12
CA LEU A 119 -10.22 -5.95 9.92
C LEU A 119 -9.42 -7.16 9.43
N SER A 120 -8.65 -7.74 10.34
CA SER A 120 -7.90 -8.97 10.09
C SER A 120 -8.83 -10.13 9.77
N LEU A 121 -8.34 -11.12 9.03
CA LEU A 121 -9.05 -12.35 8.74
C LEU A 121 -9.36 -13.11 10.04
N ASP A 122 -10.62 -13.46 10.21
CA ASP A 122 -11.13 -14.26 11.34
C ASP A 122 -12.45 -14.96 10.91
N ASP A 123 -13.11 -15.68 11.84
CA ASP A 123 -14.45 -16.18 11.59
C ASP A 123 -15.48 -15.05 11.45
N PRO A 124 -16.65 -15.30 10.79
CA PRO A 124 -17.63 -14.24 10.52
C PRO A 124 -18.12 -13.50 11.76
N ASP A 125 -18.36 -14.21 12.88
CA ASP A 125 -18.86 -13.62 14.12
C ASP A 125 -17.78 -12.74 14.80
N ALA A 126 -16.50 -13.18 14.77
CA ALA A 126 -15.40 -12.42 15.31
C ALA A 126 -15.17 -11.12 14.49
N MET A 127 -15.22 -11.21 13.17
CA MET A 127 -15.10 -10.04 12.29
C MET A 127 -16.26 -9.06 12.51
N ALA A 128 -17.49 -9.56 12.63
CA ALA A 128 -18.67 -8.73 12.94
C ALA A 128 -18.55 -8.00 14.29
N ARG A 129 -18.10 -8.71 15.35
CA ARG A 129 -17.83 -8.09 16.66
C ARG A 129 -16.80 -6.98 16.56
N ARG A 130 -15.66 -7.22 15.89
CA ARG A 130 -14.62 -6.20 15.68
C ARG A 130 -15.12 -5.00 14.88
N ALA A 131 -15.93 -5.24 13.85
CA ALA A 131 -16.56 -4.18 13.08
C ALA A 131 -17.47 -3.30 13.96
N HIS A 132 -18.21 -3.92 14.88
CA HIS A 132 -19.09 -3.24 15.82
C HIS A 132 -18.33 -2.40 16.87
N GLU A 133 -17.12 -2.82 17.26
CA GLU A 133 -16.26 -2.12 18.22
C GLU A 133 -15.71 -0.77 17.70
N VAL A 134 -15.81 -0.51 16.40
CA VAL A 134 -15.28 0.71 15.76
C VAL A 134 -16.38 1.51 15.04
N PRO A 135 -17.45 1.93 15.73
CA PRO A 135 -18.64 2.52 15.10
C PRO A 135 -18.39 3.85 14.40
N ASP A 136 -17.35 4.58 14.82
CA ASP A 136 -16.98 5.88 14.25
C ASP A 136 -16.20 5.75 12.94
N LEU A 137 -15.61 4.57 12.65
CA LEU A 137 -14.88 4.31 11.45
C LEU A 137 -15.85 3.84 10.34
N LYS A 138 -16.10 4.72 9.36
CA LYS A 138 -17.11 4.51 8.32
C LYS A 138 -16.61 3.74 7.10
N ARG A 139 -15.32 3.42 7.04
CA ARG A 139 -14.69 2.69 5.93
C ARG A 139 -13.90 1.53 6.48
N LEU A 140 -14.31 0.31 6.13
CA LEU A 140 -13.70 -0.93 6.62
C LEU A 140 -13.07 -1.69 5.45
N LYS A 141 -11.80 -2.08 5.61
CA LYS A 141 -11.10 -2.99 4.71
C LYS A 141 -11.09 -4.38 5.36
N LEU A 142 -11.60 -5.36 4.67
CA LEU A 142 -11.80 -6.72 5.17
C LEU A 142 -10.76 -7.64 4.54
N LYS A 143 -9.92 -8.28 5.33
CA LYS A 143 -9.07 -9.38 4.86
C LYS A 143 -9.93 -10.62 4.74
N LEU A 144 -10.15 -11.10 3.51
CA LEU A 144 -10.97 -12.29 3.24
C LEU A 144 -10.19 -13.26 2.33
N ASN A 145 -10.18 -14.53 2.72
CA ASN A 145 -9.68 -15.60 1.87
C ASN A 145 -10.81 -16.24 1.03
N ALA A 146 -10.52 -17.36 0.39
CA ALA A 146 -11.50 -18.10 -0.42
C ALA A 146 -12.55 -18.87 0.41
N GLN A 147 -12.45 -18.89 1.75
CA GLN A 147 -13.38 -19.63 2.60
C GLN A 147 -14.59 -18.76 2.97
N ALA A 148 -15.76 -19.11 2.45
CA ALA A 148 -17.03 -18.48 2.76
C ALA A 148 -17.05 -16.92 2.83
N PRO A 149 -16.52 -16.20 1.81
CA PRO A 149 -16.41 -14.74 1.88
C PRO A 149 -17.76 -14.03 2.00
N LEU A 150 -18.84 -14.63 1.47
CA LEU A 150 -20.17 -14.03 1.58
C LEU A 150 -20.76 -14.16 2.99
N ASP A 151 -20.41 -15.19 3.76
CA ASP A 151 -20.86 -15.35 5.15
C ASP A 151 -20.22 -14.27 6.04
N CYS A 152 -18.91 -14.01 5.85
CA CYS A 152 -18.23 -12.90 6.50
C CYS A 152 -18.86 -11.54 6.15
N LEU A 153 -19.15 -11.31 4.87
CA LEU A 153 -19.79 -10.09 4.41
C LEU A 153 -21.19 -9.91 4.99
N GLN A 154 -21.99 -10.96 5.06
CA GLN A 154 -23.30 -10.90 5.66
C GLN A 154 -23.22 -10.50 7.13
N ALA A 155 -22.40 -11.19 7.92
CA ALA A 155 -22.23 -10.90 9.35
C ALA A 155 -21.74 -9.45 9.59
N ILE A 156 -20.77 -8.99 8.80
CA ILE A 156 -20.23 -7.62 8.92
C ILE A 156 -21.27 -6.59 8.47
N ARG A 157 -22.02 -6.82 7.39
CA ARG A 157 -23.04 -5.88 6.91
C ARG A 157 -24.21 -5.78 7.89
N GLU A 158 -24.60 -6.87 8.55
CA GLU A 158 -25.60 -6.84 9.63
C GLU A 158 -25.12 -6.04 10.83
N ALA A 159 -23.85 -6.18 11.23
CA ALA A 159 -23.24 -5.44 12.32
C ALA A 159 -23.01 -3.95 11.98
N ARG A 160 -22.71 -3.63 10.70
CA ARG A 160 -22.35 -2.31 10.21
C ARG A 160 -23.06 -1.98 8.89
N PRO A 161 -24.38 -1.73 8.93
CA PRO A 161 -25.15 -1.36 7.75
C PRO A 161 -24.71 -0.02 7.14
N ASP A 162 -24.04 0.82 7.92
CA ASP A 162 -23.59 2.17 7.58
C ASP A 162 -22.18 2.22 6.95
N ALA A 163 -21.40 1.14 7.04
CA ALA A 163 -20.00 1.17 6.64
C ALA A 163 -19.81 0.93 5.13
N GLN A 164 -18.89 1.67 4.51
CA GLN A 164 -18.35 1.33 3.20
C GLN A 164 -17.38 0.16 3.34
N LEU A 165 -17.59 -0.91 2.58
CA LEU A 165 -16.79 -2.13 2.65
C LEU A 165 -15.84 -2.20 1.45
N VAL A 166 -14.58 -2.50 1.72
CA VAL A 166 -13.54 -2.85 0.76
C VAL A 166 -13.03 -4.24 1.13
N ILE A 167 -12.87 -5.12 0.17
CA ILE A 167 -12.30 -6.46 0.38
C ILE A 167 -10.87 -6.47 -0.12
N ASP A 168 -9.98 -7.10 0.64
CA ASP A 168 -8.65 -7.46 0.19
C ASP A 168 -8.49 -8.99 0.27
N ALA A 169 -8.39 -9.60 -0.89
CA ALA A 169 -8.26 -11.05 -1.03
C ALA A 169 -6.81 -11.54 -1.01
N ASN A 170 -5.83 -10.64 -1.09
CA ASN A 170 -4.39 -10.93 -1.15
C ASN A 170 -4.04 -12.08 -2.13
N GLY A 171 -4.67 -12.08 -3.30
CA GLY A 171 -4.43 -13.07 -4.35
C GLY A 171 -4.91 -14.49 -4.03
N SER A 172 -5.76 -14.67 -3.03
CA SER A 172 -6.15 -16.00 -2.56
C SER A 172 -7.35 -16.60 -3.28
N TRP A 173 -8.00 -15.85 -4.16
CA TRP A 173 -9.20 -16.31 -4.88
C TRP A 173 -8.85 -16.94 -6.24
N THR A 174 -9.85 -17.60 -6.84
CA THR A 174 -9.81 -18.12 -8.21
C THR A 174 -10.81 -17.39 -9.10
N PRO A 175 -10.67 -17.45 -10.44
CA PRO A 175 -11.66 -16.89 -11.34
C PRO A 175 -13.06 -17.48 -11.14
N GLU A 176 -13.17 -18.78 -10.82
CA GLU A 176 -14.44 -19.45 -10.57
C GLU A 176 -15.13 -18.90 -9.30
N LEU A 177 -14.35 -18.70 -8.23
CA LEU A 177 -14.88 -18.11 -7.00
C LEU A 177 -15.34 -16.68 -7.27
N MET A 178 -14.54 -15.87 -7.97
CA MET A 178 -14.92 -14.50 -8.33
C MET A 178 -16.29 -14.48 -9.05
N MET A 179 -16.46 -15.31 -10.05
CA MET A 179 -17.72 -15.40 -10.79
C MET A 179 -18.88 -15.85 -9.91
N ALA A 180 -18.64 -16.79 -8.99
CA ALA A 180 -19.68 -17.29 -8.09
C ALA A 180 -20.16 -16.26 -7.06
N VAL A 181 -19.27 -15.35 -6.60
CA VAL A 181 -19.60 -14.41 -5.51
C VAL A 181 -19.92 -13.00 -6.01
N GLY A 182 -19.68 -12.67 -7.28
CA GLY A 182 -19.77 -11.30 -7.81
C GLY A 182 -21.08 -10.60 -7.52
N ASP A 183 -22.22 -11.26 -7.79
CA ASP A 183 -23.55 -10.70 -7.50
C ASP A 183 -23.77 -10.53 -5.98
N GLY A 184 -23.18 -11.40 -5.16
CA GLY A 184 -23.20 -11.28 -3.71
C GLY A 184 -22.44 -10.05 -3.24
N LEU A 185 -21.25 -9.79 -3.81
CA LEU A 185 -20.47 -8.59 -3.49
C LEU A 185 -21.26 -7.31 -3.81
N ALA A 186 -21.91 -7.27 -4.98
CA ALA A 186 -22.74 -6.12 -5.36
C ALA A 186 -23.94 -5.95 -4.41
N ARG A 187 -24.61 -7.05 -4.02
CA ARG A 187 -25.74 -7.03 -3.08
C ARG A 187 -25.33 -6.52 -1.69
N PHE A 188 -24.12 -6.83 -1.25
CA PHE A 188 -23.56 -6.31 0.00
C PHE A 188 -22.92 -4.93 -0.15
N GLU A 189 -23.08 -4.28 -1.30
CA GLU A 189 -22.56 -2.94 -1.59
C GLU A 189 -21.06 -2.83 -1.31
N VAL A 190 -20.29 -3.85 -1.74
CA VAL A 190 -18.83 -3.80 -1.69
C VAL A 190 -18.34 -2.77 -2.69
N ALA A 191 -17.59 -1.79 -2.23
CA ALA A 191 -17.12 -0.68 -3.05
C ALA A 191 -15.93 -1.10 -3.94
N LEU A 192 -15.10 -2.04 -3.48
CA LEU A 192 -13.86 -2.41 -4.14
C LEU A 192 -13.39 -3.80 -3.69
N LEU A 193 -12.92 -4.60 -4.64
CA LEU A 193 -12.24 -5.88 -4.42
C LEU A 193 -10.76 -5.73 -4.82
N GLU A 194 -9.88 -5.77 -3.82
CA GLU A 194 -8.44 -5.65 -3.99
C GLU A 194 -7.81 -7.02 -4.18
N GLN A 195 -6.93 -7.12 -5.15
CA GLN A 195 -6.10 -8.26 -5.53
C GLN A 195 -6.81 -9.60 -5.38
N PRO A 196 -7.85 -9.89 -6.18
CA PRO A 196 -8.57 -11.16 -6.08
C PRO A 196 -7.69 -12.37 -6.46
N LEU A 197 -6.94 -12.26 -7.56
CA LEU A 197 -6.15 -13.33 -8.12
C LEU A 197 -4.66 -13.20 -7.81
N PRO A 198 -3.90 -14.30 -7.76
CA PRO A 198 -2.46 -14.25 -7.58
C PRO A 198 -1.77 -13.39 -8.65
N ARG A 199 -0.72 -12.67 -8.25
CA ARG A 199 0.12 -11.90 -9.18
C ARG A 199 0.63 -12.79 -10.32
N GLY A 200 0.48 -12.31 -11.55
CA GLY A 200 0.85 -13.05 -12.78
C GLY A 200 -0.17 -14.09 -13.24
N GLN A 201 -1.27 -14.28 -12.49
CA GLN A 201 -2.39 -15.14 -12.87
C GLN A 201 -3.68 -14.36 -13.12
N ASP A 202 -3.60 -13.05 -13.18
CA ASP A 202 -4.71 -12.11 -13.32
C ASP A 202 -5.07 -11.75 -14.78
N ALA A 203 -4.52 -12.48 -15.76
CA ALA A 203 -4.89 -12.32 -17.17
C ALA A 203 -6.40 -12.57 -17.43
N ALA A 204 -7.05 -13.38 -16.58
CA ALA A 204 -8.49 -13.63 -16.64
C ALA A 204 -9.34 -12.37 -16.37
N LEU A 205 -8.75 -11.31 -15.80
CA LEU A 205 -9.41 -10.03 -15.54
C LEU A 205 -9.42 -9.11 -16.77
N GLU A 206 -8.67 -9.42 -17.81
CA GLU A 206 -8.54 -8.58 -18.99
C GLU A 206 -9.91 -8.39 -19.68
N ASN A 207 -10.34 -7.13 -19.78
CA ASN A 207 -11.65 -6.73 -20.29
C ASN A 207 -12.86 -7.36 -19.55
N LEU A 208 -12.67 -7.91 -18.35
CA LEU A 208 -13.75 -8.45 -17.53
C LEU A 208 -14.64 -7.31 -17.01
N ARG A 209 -15.95 -7.42 -17.26
CA ARG A 209 -16.94 -6.57 -16.60
C ARG A 209 -17.35 -7.23 -15.30
N TYR A 210 -16.83 -6.73 -14.19
CA TYR A 210 -17.13 -7.26 -12.88
C TYR A 210 -18.08 -6.33 -12.10
N PRO A 211 -18.99 -6.84 -11.25
CA PRO A 211 -20.02 -6.03 -10.59
C PRO A 211 -19.49 -4.98 -9.60
N VAL A 212 -18.26 -5.15 -9.11
CA VAL A 212 -17.58 -4.21 -8.21
C VAL A 212 -16.23 -3.81 -8.79
N SER A 213 -15.72 -2.64 -8.39
CA SER A 213 -14.42 -2.15 -8.85
C SER A 213 -13.29 -3.09 -8.43
N LEU A 214 -12.37 -3.39 -9.36
CA LEU A 214 -11.20 -4.23 -9.12
C LEU A 214 -9.96 -3.37 -8.89
N CYS A 215 -9.17 -3.72 -7.86
CA CYS A 215 -7.95 -3.00 -7.50
C CYS A 215 -6.71 -3.89 -7.58
N ALA A 216 -5.68 -3.41 -8.27
CA ALA A 216 -4.37 -4.06 -8.27
C ALA A 216 -3.57 -3.64 -7.03
N ASP A 217 -3.02 -4.61 -6.29
CA ASP A 217 -2.02 -4.40 -5.25
C ASP A 217 -0.72 -5.14 -5.61
N GLU A 218 -0.64 -6.43 -5.36
CA GLU A 218 0.54 -7.24 -5.66
C GLU A 218 0.87 -7.30 -7.16
N SER A 219 -0.12 -7.15 -8.02
CA SER A 219 0.07 -7.15 -9.48
C SER A 219 0.69 -5.87 -10.02
N CYS A 220 0.66 -4.76 -9.28
CA CYS A 220 1.25 -3.48 -9.66
C CYS A 220 2.30 -3.03 -8.65
N GLN A 221 3.59 -3.24 -8.97
CA GLN A 221 4.69 -2.88 -8.09
C GLN A 221 5.32 -1.54 -8.47
N SER A 222 5.33 -1.20 -9.74
CA SER A 222 6.04 -0.02 -10.25
C SER A 222 5.33 0.61 -11.45
N ILE A 223 5.80 1.79 -11.85
CA ILE A 223 5.31 2.50 -13.03
C ILE A 223 5.44 1.65 -14.33
N ALA A 224 6.43 0.75 -14.40
CA ALA A 224 6.67 -0.08 -15.58
C ALA A 224 5.56 -1.12 -15.84
N GLU A 225 4.76 -1.45 -14.82
CA GLU A 225 3.71 -2.48 -14.92
C GLU A 225 2.33 -1.89 -15.22
N LEU A 226 2.15 -0.56 -15.15
CA LEU A 226 0.85 0.11 -15.25
C LEU A 226 0.11 -0.17 -16.55
N GLU A 227 0.81 -0.15 -17.69
CA GLU A 227 0.16 -0.41 -18.98
C GLU A 227 -0.45 -1.82 -19.06
N ALA A 228 0.21 -2.81 -18.46
CA ALA A 228 -0.32 -4.17 -18.38
C ALA A 228 -1.54 -4.31 -17.44
N MET A 229 -1.72 -3.37 -16.53
CA MET A 229 -2.85 -3.37 -15.58
C MET A 229 -4.06 -2.58 -16.10
N ALA A 230 -3.88 -1.79 -17.16
CA ALA A 230 -4.88 -0.83 -17.62
C ALA A 230 -6.24 -1.47 -17.97
N ASP A 231 -6.25 -2.64 -18.60
CA ASP A 231 -7.46 -3.33 -19.02
C ASP A 231 -7.94 -4.42 -18.03
N ARG A 232 -7.25 -4.57 -16.89
CA ARG A 232 -7.55 -5.58 -15.86
C ARG A 232 -8.13 -4.99 -14.60
N TYR A 233 -7.73 -3.76 -14.26
CA TYR A 233 -8.08 -3.14 -12.98
C TYR A 233 -8.62 -1.72 -13.16
N ASP A 234 -9.60 -1.36 -12.35
CA ASP A 234 -10.17 -0.01 -12.30
C ASP A 234 -9.39 0.92 -11.38
N THR A 235 -8.75 0.34 -10.37
CA THR A 235 -8.06 1.03 -9.28
C THR A 235 -6.64 0.49 -9.14
N ILE A 236 -5.70 1.37 -8.83
CA ILE A 236 -4.31 1.01 -8.51
C ILE A 236 -4.04 1.33 -7.03
N ASN A 237 -3.58 0.35 -6.26
CA ASN A 237 -3.10 0.56 -4.90
C ASN A 237 -1.62 0.94 -4.91
N ILE A 238 -1.35 2.22 -4.67
CA ILE A 238 0.01 2.76 -4.61
C ILE A 238 0.57 2.51 -3.20
N LYS A 239 1.69 1.79 -3.11
CA LYS A 239 2.47 1.63 -1.88
C LYS A 239 3.92 2.04 -2.15
N LEU A 240 4.48 2.89 -1.29
CA LEU A 240 5.81 3.45 -1.50
C LEU A 240 6.91 2.39 -1.47
N ASP A 241 6.80 1.40 -0.58
CA ASP A 241 7.75 0.27 -0.54
C ASP A 241 7.76 -0.54 -1.84
N LYS A 242 6.62 -0.67 -2.52
CA LYS A 242 6.55 -1.34 -3.82
C LYS A 242 7.22 -0.51 -4.91
N CYS A 243 6.78 0.73 -5.09
CA CYS A 243 7.24 1.56 -6.20
C CYS A 243 8.59 2.25 -5.95
N GLY A 244 9.15 2.12 -4.74
CA GLY A 244 10.47 2.65 -4.40
C GLY A 244 10.48 4.13 -4.08
N GLY A 245 9.42 4.64 -3.42
CA GLY A 245 9.39 5.96 -2.82
C GLY A 245 8.38 6.94 -3.41
N LEU A 246 8.43 8.17 -2.88
CA LEU A 246 7.47 9.21 -3.21
C LEU A 246 7.57 9.69 -4.67
N THR A 247 8.78 9.68 -5.25
CA THR A 247 9.01 10.11 -6.65
C THR A 247 8.18 9.28 -7.63
N ASP A 248 8.31 7.94 -7.58
CA ASP A 248 7.54 7.06 -8.47
C ASP A 248 6.07 7.00 -8.06
N ALA A 249 5.75 7.09 -6.77
CA ALA A 249 4.36 7.14 -6.32
C ALA A 249 3.58 8.32 -6.92
N LEU A 250 4.20 9.50 -6.99
CA LEU A 250 3.62 10.68 -7.65
C LEU A 250 3.49 10.48 -9.17
N ALA A 251 4.46 9.83 -9.81
CA ALA A 251 4.38 9.51 -11.24
C ALA A 251 3.26 8.48 -11.54
N ILE A 252 3.08 7.46 -10.68
CA ILE A 252 1.96 6.51 -10.79
C ILE A 252 0.62 7.23 -10.61
N ARG A 253 0.52 8.13 -9.60
CA ARG A 253 -0.68 8.95 -9.39
C ARG A 253 -1.03 9.77 -10.64
N GLU A 254 -0.05 10.43 -11.25
CA GLU A 254 -0.25 11.21 -12.48
C GLU A 254 -0.70 10.30 -13.65
N TRP A 255 -0.10 9.13 -13.80
CA TRP A 255 -0.53 8.16 -14.80
C TRP A 255 -1.99 7.72 -14.58
N CYS A 256 -2.37 7.39 -13.34
CA CYS A 256 -3.74 7.02 -13.00
C CYS A 256 -4.73 8.13 -13.36
N GLN A 257 -4.42 9.39 -13.04
CA GLN A 257 -5.26 10.54 -13.37
C GLN A 257 -5.45 10.71 -14.88
N ARG A 258 -4.36 10.60 -15.66
CA ARG A 258 -4.40 10.67 -17.13
C ARG A 258 -5.21 9.54 -17.76
N ASN A 259 -5.14 8.34 -17.18
CA ASN A 259 -5.81 7.13 -17.67
C ASN A 259 -7.18 6.89 -17.00
N LYS A 260 -7.68 7.85 -16.21
CA LYS A 260 -8.98 7.77 -15.51
C LYS A 260 -9.11 6.54 -14.61
N LYS A 261 -7.99 6.10 -14.03
CA LYS A 261 -7.96 5.04 -13.01
C LYS A 261 -8.18 5.64 -11.63
N LEU A 262 -8.90 4.91 -10.79
CA LEU A 262 -9.05 5.25 -9.39
C LEU A 262 -7.74 4.94 -8.65
N ILE A 263 -7.55 5.59 -7.52
CA ILE A 263 -6.34 5.44 -6.71
C ILE A 263 -6.75 5.03 -5.30
N MET A 264 -6.14 3.98 -4.81
CA MET A 264 -6.02 3.68 -3.40
C MET A 264 -4.57 3.91 -3.00
N VAL A 265 -4.32 4.46 -1.82
CA VAL A 265 -2.97 4.58 -1.27
C VAL A 265 -2.88 3.68 -0.06
N GLY A 266 -2.13 2.61 -0.21
CA GLY A 266 -1.83 1.66 0.86
C GLY A 266 -0.43 1.86 1.41
N ASN A 267 -0.12 1.07 2.43
CA ASN A 267 1.20 1.01 3.04
C ASN A 267 1.53 -0.43 3.39
N MET A 268 2.80 -0.75 3.46
CA MET A 268 3.27 -1.86 4.28
C MET A 268 3.12 -1.48 5.75
N LEU A 269 3.34 -2.41 6.68
CA LEU A 269 3.31 -2.07 8.11
C LEU A 269 4.48 -1.14 8.46
N GLY A 270 4.23 -0.20 9.38
CA GLY A 270 5.25 0.79 9.75
C GLY A 270 4.74 1.81 10.75
N SER A 271 5.66 2.68 11.19
CA SER A 271 5.31 3.81 12.03
C SER A 271 4.73 4.99 11.23
N SER A 272 4.35 6.06 11.92
CA SER A 272 3.89 7.30 11.26
C SER A 272 4.92 7.88 10.30
N LEU A 273 6.21 7.56 10.46
CA LEU A 273 7.26 8.03 9.57
C LEU A 273 7.16 7.38 8.18
N ALA A 274 6.86 6.08 8.11
CA ALA A 274 6.58 5.38 6.85
C ALA A 274 5.30 5.91 6.17
N MET A 275 4.29 6.30 6.97
CA MET A 275 2.99 6.75 6.45
C MET A 275 3.00 8.19 5.95
N ALA A 276 3.89 9.04 6.48
CA ALA A 276 3.89 10.49 6.17
C ALA A 276 4.00 10.81 4.66
N PRO A 277 4.90 10.22 3.87
CA PRO A 277 4.97 10.51 2.43
C PRO A 277 3.76 9.95 1.66
N ALA A 278 3.12 8.88 2.12
CA ALA A 278 1.90 8.33 1.51
C ALA A 278 0.71 9.31 1.61
N LEU A 279 0.65 10.14 2.68
CA LEU A 279 -0.37 11.19 2.81
C LEU A 279 -0.28 12.24 1.70
N VAL A 280 0.90 12.49 1.15
CA VAL A 280 1.10 13.41 0.01
C VAL A 280 0.50 12.82 -1.26
N VAL A 281 0.69 11.52 -1.49
CA VAL A 281 0.16 10.82 -2.67
C VAL A 281 -1.37 10.76 -2.62
N ALA A 282 -1.93 10.64 -1.42
CA ALA A 282 -3.36 10.43 -1.20
C ALA A 282 -4.21 11.70 -1.32
N GLN A 283 -3.57 12.90 -1.51
CA GLN A 283 -4.30 14.14 -1.78
C GLN A 283 -4.83 14.13 -3.22
#